data_0325eec9e781aa0174d92f4588a59654
#
_entry.id   0325eec9e781aa0174d92f4588a59654
#
_cell.length_a   1.000
_cell.length_b   1.000
_cell.length_c   1.000
_cell.angle_alpha   90.00
_cell.angle_beta   90.00
_cell.angle_gamma   90.00
#
_symmetry.space_group_name_H-M   'P 1'
#
loop_
_entity.id
_entity.type
_entity.pdbx_description
1 polymer ?
#
loop_
_entity_poly.entity_id
_entity_poly.type
_entity_poly.pdbx_seq_one_letter_code
_entity_poly.pdbx_strand_id
1 'polypeptide(L)'
;MARYDNILQTIGNTPLVRLNRMAPSGVHVHVKVESFNPLGSVKDRMARAIIEDAERSGALKPGQTVIEATSGNTGIGLAMVCAQKGYPLVVTMAESFSVERRKLLRFLGARVVLTPAAEKGSGMLNKAIELAEQHGWFLCRQFDNEANAEVHTRTTAREILADFAGEKIHAFVSGFGTGGTLLGSGIPQQRNAAGQPSASHPLFRPHLMQGWSPDFVSSLTEKALAENLVDEIVPVNGSDAMRMARELATQEGIFVGTSSGATLAAALEVARRAPPGSHIVCMLPDTGERYLSTPLFDGIDVDMNDAELELSRSTPGYRFDAPPPAAQPVAIRQPEPAAALDDVAVTFVDEVVRAHGVVMFALEWCEFCWAARKLFAKLDVAYHSVDIDSVRFQPGDMGSKIRAVLKERTGAPTIPQIYIGGVHVGGCTDLFDALQAGRLRQLLDAAGVAHDRSAAVDPYSLLPKWLHPRKTA
;
A
#
# COMPACT_ATOMS: atom_id res chain seq x y z
N MET A 1 18.64 -2.74 22.84
CA MET A 1 17.76 -3.10 21.70
C MET A 1 16.74 -4.12 22.20
N ALA A 2 15.46 -3.88 21.96
CA ALA A 2 14.41 -4.84 22.32
C ALA A 2 14.36 -5.98 21.29
N ARG A 3 14.19 -7.21 21.76
CA ARG A 3 13.97 -8.40 20.94
C ARG A 3 12.56 -8.87 21.17
N TYR A 4 11.78 -9.04 20.11
CA TYR A 4 10.37 -9.40 20.14
C TYR A 4 10.17 -10.80 19.55
N ASP A 5 9.23 -11.55 20.06
CA ASP A 5 8.90 -12.89 19.57
C ASP A 5 8.03 -12.86 18.30
N ASN A 6 7.24 -11.80 18.13
CA ASN A 6 6.41 -11.59 16.95
C ASN A 6 6.10 -10.11 16.73
N ILE A 7 5.57 -9.79 15.55
CA ILE A 7 5.29 -8.42 15.13
C ILE A 7 4.22 -7.71 16.00
N LEU A 8 3.29 -8.44 16.62
CA LEU A 8 2.23 -7.85 17.44
C LEU A 8 2.77 -7.20 18.72
N GLN A 9 3.92 -7.68 19.23
CA GLN A 9 4.58 -7.09 20.40
C GLN A 9 5.19 -5.71 20.12
N THR A 10 5.36 -5.33 18.87
CA THR A 10 5.88 -4.02 18.48
C THR A 10 4.78 -2.95 18.37
N ILE A 11 3.50 -3.32 18.55
CA ILE A 11 2.38 -2.39 18.52
C ILE A 11 2.39 -1.55 19.78
N GLY A 12 2.28 -0.23 19.61
CA GLY A 12 2.28 0.72 20.72
C GLY A 12 3.64 1.36 20.98
N ASN A 13 3.79 2.04 22.10
CA ASN A 13 4.95 2.84 22.45
C ASN A 13 5.40 3.78 21.32
N THR A 14 4.41 4.36 20.64
CA THR A 14 4.65 5.27 19.52
C THR A 14 5.19 6.59 20.03
N PRO A 15 6.07 7.29 19.28
CA PRO A 15 6.70 8.50 19.76
C PRO A 15 5.71 9.67 19.93
N LEU A 16 5.99 10.50 20.91
CA LEU A 16 5.41 11.82 21.09
C LEU A 16 6.45 12.87 20.67
N VAL A 17 6.16 13.63 19.62
CA VAL A 17 7.12 14.57 19.01
C VAL A 17 6.62 16.00 19.17
N ARG A 18 7.48 16.90 19.64
CA ARG A 18 7.18 18.33 19.73
C ARG A 18 7.32 19.00 18.36
N LEU A 19 6.34 19.81 17.98
CA LEU A 19 6.43 20.67 16.80
C LEU A 19 7.27 21.91 17.11
N ASN A 20 8.18 22.27 16.22
CA ASN A 20 9.12 23.36 16.44
C ASN A 20 8.87 24.58 15.54
N ARG A 21 8.27 24.38 14.37
CA ARG A 21 8.04 25.42 13.36
C ARG A 21 6.57 25.81 13.22
N MET A 22 5.66 24.85 13.42
CA MET A 22 4.23 25.05 13.19
C MET A 22 3.48 25.48 14.46
N ALA A 23 4.04 25.24 15.65
CA ALA A 23 3.39 25.61 16.91
C ALA A 23 3.34 27.13 17.09
N PRO A 24 2.22 27.70 17.59
CA PRO A 24 2.17 29.11 17.97
C PRO A 24 3.18 29.46 19.07
N SER A 25 3.71 30.68 19.03
CA SER A 25 4.67 31.15 20.03
C SER A 25 4.12 31.00 21.44
N GLY A 26 4.94 30.49 22.35
CA GLY A 26 4.58 30.33 23.77
C GLY A 26 3.71 29.10 24.08
N VAL A 27 3.30 28.30 23.10
CA VAL A 27 2.51 27.07 23.30
C VAL A 27 3.28 25.89 22.81
N HIS A 28 3.19 24.75 23.49
CA HIS A 28 3.85 23.51 23.14
C HIS A 28 2.85 22.54 22.49
N VAL A 29 2.99 22.28 21.19
CA VAL A 29 2.18 21.29 20.49
C VAL A 29 3.00 20.02 20.32
N HIS A 30 2.48 18.91 20.81
CA HIS A 30 3.07 17.60 20.73
C HIS A 30 2.19 16.69 19.87
N VAL A 31 2.80 15.93 18.98
CA VAL A 31 2.06 15.01 18.10
C VAL A 31 2.38 13.57 18.46
N LYS A 32 1.36 12.77 18.72
CA LYS A 32 1.45 11.31 18.93
C LYS A 32 1.42 10.60 17.58
N VAL A 33 2.57 10.07 17.16
CA VAL A 33 2.77 9.60 15.79
C VAL A 33 2.46 8.12 15.65
N GLU A 34 1.21 7.78 15.39
CA GLU A 34 0.73 6.39 15.32
C GLU A 34 1.17 5.65 14.03
N SER A 35 1.78 6.34 13.07
CA SER A 35 2.43 5.69 11.92
C SER A 35 3.65 4.85 12.30
N PHE A 36 4.14 4.94 13.53
CA PHE A 36 5.20 4.06 14.05
C PHE A 36 4.71 2.67 14.47
N ASN A 37 3.41 2.43 14.49
CA ASN A 37 2.92 1.06 14.58
C ASN A 37 3.35 0.24 13.33
N PRO A 38 3.49 -1.09 13.43
CA PRO A 38 4.13 -1.92 12.39
C PRO A 38 3.48 -1.82 11.01
N LEU A 39 2.16 -1.61 10.93
CA LEU A 39 1.50 -1.32 9.64
C LEU A 39 1.06 0.14 9.51
N GLY A 40 1.77 1.05 10.17
CA GLY A 40 1.69 2.48 9.95
C GLY A 40 0.37 3.14 10.37
N SER A 41 -0.36 2.60 11.35
CA SER A 41 -1.57 3.27 11.83
C SER A 41 -1.99 2.90 13.26
N VAL A 42 -2.78 3.77 13.87
CA VAL A 42 -3.45 3.56 15.15
C VAL A 42 -4.36 2.32 15.16
N LYS A 43 -4.81 1.86 14.01
CA LYS A 43 -5.70 0.71 13.89
C LYS A 43 -5.03 -0.63 14.19
N ASP A 44 -3.72 -0.68 14.20
CA ASP A 44 -2.96 -1.88 14.61
C ASP A 44 -3.27 -2.21 16.08
N ARG A 45 -3.38 -1.18 16.94
CA ARG A 45 -3.77 -1.34 18.36
C ARG A 45 -5.15 -1.97 18.50
N MET A 46 -6.14 -1.41 17.80
CA MET A 46 -7.52 -1.85 17.83
C MET A 46 -7.66 -3.28 17.28
N ALA A 47 -7.03 -3.57 16.14
CA ALA A 47 -7.09 -4.88 15.52
C ALA A 47 -6.57 -5.98 16.46
N ARG A 48 -5.43 -5.73 17.10
CA ARG A 48 -4.88 -6.64 18.11
C ARG A 48 -5.83 -6.83 19.29
N ALA A 49 -6.34 -5.72 19.82
CA ALA A 49 -7.20 -5.76 21.00
C ALA A 49 -8.50 -6.54 20.77
N ILE A 50 -9.17 -6.31 19.63
CA ILE A 50 -10.42 -7.02 19.28
C ILE A 50 -10.18 -8.53 19.15
N ILE A 51 -9.14 -8.94 18.47
CA ILE A 51 -8.84 -10.36 18.28
C ILE A 51 -8.45 -11.02 19.60
N GLU A 52 -7.57 -10.40 20.39
CA GLU A 52 -7.14 -10.95 21.70
C GLU A 52 -8.28 -10.99 22.73
N ASP A 53 -9.19 -10.03 22.69
CA ASP A 53 -10.39 -10.03 23.52
C ASP A 53 -11.36 -11.16 23.12
N ALA A 54 -11.58 -11.33 21.84
CA ALA A 54 -12.43 -12.38 21.30
C ALA A 54 -11.88 -13.79 21.59
N GLU A 55 -10.56 -13.98 21.53
CA GLU A 55 -9.89 -15.23 21.95
C GLU A 55 -10.10 -15.49 23.44
N ARG A 56 -9.88 -14.47 24.28
CA ARG A 56 -10.00 -14.57 25.74
C ARG A 56 -11.43 -14.88 26.20
N SER A 57 -12.40 -14.26 25.54
CA SER A 57 -13.83 -14.49 25.84
C SER A 57 -14.38 -15.79 25.23
N GLY A 58 -13.64 -16.44 24.33
CA GLY A 58 -14.09 -17.62 23.58
C GLY A 58 -15.07 -17.30 22.45
N ALA A 59 -15.26 -16.02 22.12
CA ALA A 59 -16.10 -15.58 21.00
C ALA A 59 -15.45 -15.92 19.64
N LEU A 60 -14.13 -15.91 19.55
CA LEU A 60 -13.35 -16.35 18.40
C LEU A 60 -12.69 -17.70 18.70
N LYS A 61 -13.02 -18.71 17.90
CA LYS A 61 -12.46 -20.06 18.03
C LYS A 61 -11.22 -20.24 17.14
N PRO A 62 -10.26 -21.09 17.53
CA PRO A 62 -9.12 -21.42 16.68
C PRO A 62 -9.54 -21.83 15.26
N GLY A 63 -8.92 -21.22 14.24
CA GLY A 63 -9.21 -21.49 12.83
C GLY A 63 -10.53 -20.91 12.29
N GLN A 64 -11.36 -20.27 13.12
CA GLN A 64 -12.57 -19.60 12.67
C GLN A 64 -12.22 -18.39 11.79
N THR A 65 -12.98 -18.17 10.72
CA THR A 65 -12.80 -17.01 9.86
C THR A 65 -13.23 -15.72 10.56
N VAL A 66 -12.38 -14.71 10.51
CA VAL A 66 -12.65 -13.35 10.97
C VAL A 66 -13.20 -12.53 9.80
N ILE A 67 -14.20 -11.68 10.03
CA ILE A 67 -14.76 -10.78 9.02
C ILE A 67 -14.94 -9.37 9.56
N GLU A 68 -14.72 -8.36 8.69
CA GLU A 68 -14.96 -6.95 9.02
C GLU A 68 -15.34 -6.14 7.77
N ALA A 69 -16.19 -5.14 7.97
CA ALA A 69 -16.54 -4.13 6.97
C ALA A 69 -15.57 -2.95 7.06
N THR A 70 -14.63 -2.85 6.12
CA THR A 70 -13.65 -1.78 6.17
C THR A 70 -12.98 -1.54 4.81
N SER A 71 -12.71 -0.27 4.51
CA SER A 71 -11.95 0.13 3.31
C SER A 71 -10.54 0.66 3.65
N GLY A 72 -10.16 0.65 4.92
CA GLY A 72 -8.98 1.38 5.39
C GLY A 72 -8.06 0.60 6.33
N ASN A 73 -7.46 1.36 7.24
CA ASN A 73 -6.43 0.90 8.17
C ASN A 73 -6.88 -0.25 9.07
N THR A 74 -8.16 -0.32 9.43
CA THR A 74 -8.71 -1.42 10.21
C THR A 74 -8.50 -2.77 9.53
N GLY A 75 -8.84 -2.88 8.24
CA GLY A 75 -8.63 -4.12 7.49
C GLY A 75 -7.17 -4.51 7.40
N ILE A 76 -6.27 -3.52 7.24
CA ILE A 76 -4.82 -3.74 7.18
C ILE A 76 -4.29 -4.25 8.52
N GLY A 77 -4.69 -3.61 9.63
CA GLY A 77 -4.32 -4.06 10.97
C GLY A 77 -4.85 -5.46 11.29
N LEU A 78 -6.13 -5.75 10.95
CA LEU A 78 -6.72 -7.09 11.10
C LEU A 78 -5.98 -8.12 10.24
N ALA A 79 -5.58 -7.78 9.01
CA ALA A 79 -4.85 -8.69 8.14
C ALA A 79 -3.50 -9.09 8.75
N MET A 80 -2.76 -8.15 9.34
CA MET A 80 -1.52 -8.44 10.07
C MET A 80 -1.77 -9.36 11.27
N VAL A 81 -2.76 -9.02 12.10
CA VAL A 81 -3.04 -9.80 13.32
C VAL A 81 -3.50 -11.20 12.97
N CYS A 82 -4.42 -11.34 12.02
CA CYS A 82 -4.93 -12.62 11.56
C CYS A 82 -3.83 -13.47 10.91
N ALA A 83 -2.97 -12.88 10.06
CA ALA A 83 -1.85 -13.58 9.46
C ALA A 83 -0.89 -14.13 10.52
N GLN A 84 -0.53 -13.33 11.53
CA GLN A 84 0.38 -13.75 12.58
C GLN A 84 -0.24 -14.82 13.49
N LYS A 85 -1.55 -14.75 13.76
CA LYS A 85 -2.26 -15.69 14.63
C LYS A 85 -2.85 -16.90 13.90
N GLY A 86 -2.78 -16.94 12.57
CA GLY A 86 -3.27 -18.06 11.76
C GLY A 86 -4.78 -18.07 11.51
N TYR A 87 -5.46 -16.93 11.60
CA TYR A 87 -6.90 -16.82 11.29
C TYR A 87 -7.12 -16.45 9.82
N PRO A 88 -8.03 -17.12 9.09
CA PRO A 88 -8.51 -16.62 7.82
C PRO A 88 -9.25 -15.30 8.01
N LEU A 89 -8.99 -14.30 7.13
CA LEU A 89 -9.67 -13.01 7.15
C LEU A 89 -10.47 -12.76 5.88
N VAL A 90 -11.67 -12.24 6.04
CA VAL A 90 -12.51 -11.67 4.97
C VAL A 90 -12.77 -10.20 5.26
N VAL A 91 -12.63 -9.37 4.24
CA VAL A 91 -12.94 -7.93 4.32
C VAL A 91 -14.00 -7.59 3.28
N THR A 92 -15.10 -6.96 3.70
CA THR A 92 -16.06 -6.36 2.77
C THR A 92 -15.70 -4.91 2.51
N MET A 93 -15.67 -4.51 1.23
CA MET A 93 -15.22 -3.18 0.80
C MET A 93 -16.01 -2.72 -0.42
N ALA A 94 -16.48 -1.46 -0.44
CA ALA A 94 -17.14 -0.92 -1.62
C ALA A 94 -16.14 -0.78 -2.80
N GLU A 95 -16.63 -1.05 -4.00
CA GLU A 95 -15.83 -1.04 -5.24
C GLU A 95 -15.24 0.32 -5.60
N SER A 96 -15.74 1.42 -5.03
CA SER A 96 -15.23 2.78 -5.20
C SER A 96 -13.92 3.06 -4.47
N PHE A 97 -13.50 2.19 -3.53
CA PHE A 97 -12.29 2.40 -2.77
C PHE A 97 -11.02 1.92 -3.51
N SER A 98 -9.86 2.43 -3.05
CA SER A 98 -8.55 2.29 -3.66
C SER A 98 -8.17 0.84 -4.02
N VAL A 99 -7.69 0.67 -5.26
CA VAL A 99 -7.19 -0.61 -5.78
C VAL A 99 -5.93 -1.05 -5.02
N GLU A 100 -5.08 -0.09 -4.61
CA GLU A 100 -3.85 -0.35 -3.86
C GLU A 100 -4.17 -1.02 -2.51
N ARG A 101 -5.20 -0.53 -1.80
CA ARG A 101 -5.64 -1.12 -0.53
C ARG A 101 -6.14 -2.56 -0.71
N ARG A 102 -6.84 -2.85 -1.82
CA ARG A 102 -7.26 -4.23 -2.13
C ARG A 102 -6.06 -5.15 -2.37
N LYS A 103 -5.02 -4.65 -3.07
CA LYS A 103 -3.78 -5.39 -3.29
C LYS A 103 -3.05 -5.64 -1.98
N LEU A 104 -2.94 -4.62 -1.12
CA LEU A 104 -2.29 -4.73 0.19
C LEU A 104 -2.99 -5.75 1.09
N LEU A 105 -4.32 -5.71 1.17
CA LEU A 105 -5.10 -6.68 1.94
C LEU A 105 -4.88 -8.12 1.45
N ARG A 106 -4.92 -8.34 0.12
CA ARG A 106 -4.65 -9.65 -0.47
C ARG A 106 -3.21 -10.11 -0.26
N PHE A 107 -2.26 -9.19 -0.33
CA PHE A 107 -0.84 -9.48 -0.06
C PHE A 107 -0.63 -9.98 1.37
N LEU A 108 -1.38 -9.44 2.33
CA LEU A 108 -1.40 -9.89 3.72
C LEU A 108 -2.26 -11.14 3.96
N GLY A 109 -2.81 -11.77 2.90
CA GLY A 109 -3.56 -13.01 2.99
C GLY A 109 -5.08 -12.87 3.17
N ALA A 110 -5.63 -11.66 3.20
CA ALA A 110 -7.07 -11.45 3.34
C ALA A 110 -7.84 -11.70 2.01
N ARG A 111 -9.04 -12.24 2.12
CA ARG A 111 -10.02 -12.28 1.03
C ARG A 111 -10.83 -11.01 1.02
N VAL A 112 -10.94 -10.35 -0.14
CA VAL A 112 -11.67 -9.08 -0.30
C VAL A 112 -12.93 -9.32 -1.11
N VAL A 113 -14.08 -9.08 -0.48
CA VAL A 113 -15.43 -9.12 -1.09
C VAL A 113 -15.84 -7.69 -1.41
N LEU A 114 -16.15 -7.42 -2.67
CA LEU A 114 -16.57 -6.08 -3.10
C LEU A 114 -18.08 -5.93 -2.98
N THR A 115 -18.53 -4.74 -2.56
CA THR A 115 -19.93 -4.33 -2.53
C THR A 115 -20.17 -3.17 -3.50
N PRO A 116 -21.41 -2.95 -3.99
CA PRO A 116 -21.71 -1.83 -4.87
C PRO A 116 -21.38 -0.47 -4.25
N ALA A 117 -20.79 0.42 -5.05
CA ALA A 117 -20.41 1.77 -4.61
C ALA A 117 -21.58 2.59 -4.07
N ALA A 118 -22.79 2.40 -4.65
CA ALA A 118 -24.00 3.11 -4.26
C ALA A 118 -24.45 2.81 -2.82
N GLU A 119 -24.10 1.65 -2.27
CA GLU A 119 -24.49 1.20 -0.94
C GLU A 119 -23.56 1.69 0.16
N LYS A 120 -22.41 2.29 -0.18
CA LYS A 120 -21.47 2.95 0.73
C LYS A 120 -21.03 2.05 1.91
N GLY A 121 -20.83 2.64 3.08
CA GLY A 121 -20.42 1.95 4.32
C GLY A 121 -21.49 1.02 4.88
N SER A 122 -22.74 1.42 4.80
CA SER A 122 -23.89 0.58 5.25
C SER A 122 -23.97 -0.72 4.45
N GLY A 123 -23.77 -0.67 3.13
CA GLY A 123 -23.76 -1.88 2.30
C GLY A 123 -22.60 -2.81 2.63
N MET A 124 -21.42 -2.25 2.92
CA MET A 124 -20.27 -3.04 3.38
C MET A 124 -20.58 -3.75 4.70
N LEU A 125 -21.16 -3.03 5.66
CA LEU A 125 -21.50 -3.57 6.98
C LEU A 125 -22.58 -4.67 6.87
N ASN A 126 -23.66 -4.43 6.14
CA ASN A 126 -24.72 -5.39 5.95
C ASN A 126 -24.19 -6.67 5.29
N LYS A 127 -23.31 -6.54 4.29
CA LYS A 127 -22.69 -7.71 3.65
C LYS A 127 -21.78 -8.48 4.59
N ALA A 128 -21.06 -7.82 5.48
CA ALA A 128 -20.26 -8.49 6.49
C ALA A 128 -21.12 -9.26 7.50
N ILE A 129 -22.26 -8.68 7.91
CA ILE A 129 -23.23 -9.32 8.81
C ILE A 129 -23.82 -10.57 8.16
N GLU A 130 -24.35 -10.46 6.93
CA GLU A 130 -24.91 -11.59 6.18
C GLU A 130 -23.92 -12.76 6.09
N LEU A 131 -22.66 -12.46 5.70
CA LEU A 131 -21.64 -13.49 5.57
C LEU A 131 -21.27 -14.10 6.92
N ALA A 132 -21.19 -13.29 7.98
CA ALA A 132 -20.90 -13.77 9.33
C ALA A 132 -22.01 -14.74 9.82
N GLU A 133 -23.27 -14.37 9.64
CA GLU A 133 -24.40 -15.18 10.04
C GLU A 133 -24.51 -16.47 9.22
N GLN A 134 -24.39 -16.37 7.90
CA GLN A 134 -24.50 -17.53 7.00
C GLN A 134 -23.41 -18.58 7.25
N HIS A 135 -22.18 -18.14 7.56
CA HIS A 135 -21.02 -19.03 7.67
C HIS A 135 -20.54 -19.27 9.11
N GLY A 136 -21.15 -18.64 10.10
CA GLY A 136 -20.71 -18.73 11.50
C GLY A 136 -19.33 -18.08 11.72
N TRP A 137 -19.03 -16.99 11.00
CA TRP A 137 -17.75 -16.27 11.10
C TRP A 137 -17.77 -15.24 12.24
N PHE A 138 -16.61 -14.93 12.77
CA PHE A 138 -16.47 -13.90 13.79
C PHE A 138 -16.46 -12.51 13.17
N LEU A 139 -17.48 -11.69 13.43
CA LEU A 139 -17.58 -10.29 13.02
C LEU A 139 -16.94 -9.40 14.09
N CYS A 140 -15.90 -8.62 13.74
CA CYS A 140 -15.14 -7.79 14.68
C CYS A 140 -15.94 -6.62 15.26
N ARG A 141 -16.87 -6.01 14.48
CA ARG A 141 -17.74 -4.89 14.90
C ARG A 141 -16.95 -3.67 15.39
N GLN A 142 -16.00 -3.18 14.58
CA GLN A 142 -15.12 -2.07 14.97
C GLN A 142 -15.84 -0.83 15.53
N PHE A 143 -17.10 -0.59 15.13
CA PHE A 143 -17.88 0.57 15.53
C PHE A 143 -18.62 0.43 16.86
N ASP A 144 -18.73 -0.80 17.36
CA ASP A 144 -19.52 -1.13 18.55
C ASP A 144 -18.70 -1.93 19.58
N ASN A 145 -17.51 -2.41 19.23
CA ASN A 145 -16.69 -3.26 20.09
C ASN A 145 -15.94 -2.45 21.13
N GLU A 146 -16.24 -2.65 22.40
CA GLU A 146 -15.62 -1.95 23.55
C GLU A 146 -14.09 -2.15 23.61
N ALA A 147 -13.54 -3.27 23.13
CA ALA A 147 -12.11 -3.49 23.10
C ALA A 147 -11.36 -2.42 22.27
N ASN A 148 -12.06 -1.78 21.30
CA ASN A 148 -11.54 -0.65 20.55
C ASN A 148 -11.31 0.60 21.45
N ALA A 149 -12.19 0.89 22.37
CA ALA A 149 -12.02 2.00 23.32
C ALA A 149 -11.03 1.63 24.44
N GLU A 150 -11.15 0.43 24.99
CA GLU A 150 -10.32 -0.04 26.08
C GLU A 150 -8.82 -0.10 25.74
N VAL A 151 -8.44 -0.44 24.53
CA VAL A 151 -7.03 -0.50 24.16
C VAL A 151 -6.35 0.86 24.30
N HIS A 152 -7.06 1.94 23.96
CA HIS A 152 -6.52 3.27 24.12
C HIS A 152 -6.39 3.71 25.59
N THR A 153 -7.32 3.31 26.43
CA THR A 153 -7.24 3.53 27.89
C THR A 153 -6.05 2.77 28.50
N ARG A 154 -5.85 1.52 28.08
CA ARG A 154 -4.80 0.65 28.63
C ARG A 154 -3.40 0.95 28.08
N THR A 155 -3.28 1.53 26.88
CA THR A 155 -1.99 1.76 26.20
C THR A 155 -1.78 3.21 25.85
N THR A 156 -2.44 3.75 24.82
CA THR A 156 -2.19 5.09 24.25
C THR A 156 -2.24 6.20 25.30
N ALA A 157 -3.28 6.20 26.14
CA ALA A 157 -3.43 7.22 27.18
C ALA A 157 -2.30 7.11 28.23
N ARG A 158 -1.94 5.88 28.63
CA ARG A 158 -0.83 5.65 29.58
C ARG A 158 0.52 6.05 29.01
N GLU A 159 0.76 5.76 27.74
CA GLU A 159 1.98 6.21 27.04
C GLU A 159 2.08 7.74 27.05
N ILE A 160 1.01 8.45 26.67
CA ILE A 160 0.97 9.91 26.67
C ILE A 160 1.22 10.47 28.08
N LEU A 161 0.53 9.95 29.08
CA LEU A 161 0.70 10.41 30.47
C LEU A 161 2.12 10.15 31.00
N ALA A 162 2.72 9.01 30.63
CA ALA A 162 4.10 8.70 31.02
C ALA A 162 5.11 9.63 30.33
N ASP A 163 4.89 9.96 29.06
CA ASP A 163 5.74 10.88 28.28
C ASP A 163 5.73 12.30 28.85
N PHE A 164 4.63 12.72 29.49
CA PHE A 164 4.54 14.02 30.17
C PHE A 164 5.08 14.03 31.61
N ALA A 165 5.34 12.85 32.19
CA ALA A 165 5.97 12.73 33.52
C ALA A 165 5.34 13.62 34.62
N GLY A 166 4.04 13.86 34.57
CA GLY A 166 3.30 14.69 35.52
C GLY A 166 3.12 16.14 35.10
N GLU A 167 3.67 16.59 33.96
CA GLU A 167 3.32 17.87 33.37
C GLU A 167 1.84 17.92 32.96
N LYS A 168 1.22 19.09 33.11
CA LYS A 168 -0.21 19.26 32.78
C LYS A 168 -0.43 19.26 31.27
N ILE A 169 -1.22 18.33 30.77
CA ILE A 169 -1.79 18.38 29.42
C ILE A 169 -3.01 19.32 29.45
N HIS A 170 -3.00 20.36 28.63
CA HIS A 170 -4.08 21.34 28.59
C HIS A 170 -5.19 20.96 27.63
N ALA A 171 -4.85 20.29 26.52
CA ALA A 171 -5.84 19.74 25.60
C ALA A 171 -5.27 18.50 24.90
N PHE A 172 -6.15 17.54 24.65
CA PHE A 172 -5.91 16.39 23.80
C PHE A 172 -6.84 16.49 22.59
N VAL A 173 -6.26 16.54 21.38
CA VAL A 173 -7.01 16.71 20.12
C VAL A 173 -6.89 15.44 19.30
N SER A 174 -8.03 14.85 19.00
CA SER A 174 -8.12 13.64 18.16
C SER A 174 -9.30 13.78 17.20
N GLY A 175 -9.17 13.15 16.04
CA GLY A 175 -10.27 13.03 15.12
C GLY A 175 -11.19 11.87 15.50
N PHE A 176 -12.48 12.09 15.34
CA PHE A 176 -13.44 11.00 15.39
C PHE A 176 -14.44 11.11 14.23
N GLY A 177 -15.02 9.98 13.84
CA GLY A 177 -15.96 9.95 12.71
C GLY A 177 -17.15 10.89 12.94
N THR A 178 -17.69 11.46 11.89
CA THR A 178 -18.60 12.61 11.81
C THR A 178 -19.90 12.54 12.64
N GLY A 179 -19.82 12.00 13.85
CA GLY A 179 -20.97 11.93 14.76
C GLY A 179 -21.53 13.31 15.15
N GLY A 180 -20.68 14.33 15.34
CA GLY A 180 -21.11 15.61 15.93
C GLY A 180 -22.17 16.35 15.12
N THR A 181 -21.97 16.56 13.84
CA THR A 181 -22.96 17.25 12.98
C THR A 181 -24.21 16.40 12.78
N LEU A 182 -24.05 15.08 12.62
CA LEU A 182 -25.18 14.17 12.44
C LEU A 182 -26.02 14.07 13.72
N LEU A 183 -25.38 14.01 14.88
CA LEU A 183 -26.05 13.99 16.19
C LEU A 183 -26.73 15.31 16.56
N GLY A 184 -26.10 16.44 16.25
CA GLY A 184 -26.67 17.78 16.47
C GLY A 184 -27.89 18.08 15.61
N SER A 185 -28.20 17.25 14.64
CA SER A 185 -29.36 17.42 13.74
C SER A 185 -30.70 17.11 14.37
N GLY A 186 -30.74 16.41 15.50
CA GLY A 186 -31.95 15.89 16.11
C GLY A 186 -32.64 14.75 15.34
N ILE A 187 -32.04 14.26 14.26
CA ILE A 187 -32.53 13.11 13.47
C ILE A 187 -31.83 11.85 13.99
N PRO A 188 -32.55 10.84 14.49
CA PRO A 188 -31.92 9.64 15.02
C PRO A 188 -31.38 8.75 13.91
N GLN A 189 -30.27 8.05 14.19
CA GLN A 189 -29.74 7.00 13.34
C GLN A 189 -30.69 5.82 13.30
N GLN A 190 -31.08 5.37 12.11
CA GLN A 190 -31.86 4.15 11.95
C GLN A 190 -31.00 2.93 12.29
N ARG A 191 -31.51 2.05 13.16
CA ARG A 191 -30.81 0.86 13.62
C ARG A 191 -31.64 -0.40 13.43
N ASN A 192 -30.95 -1.53 13.21
CA ASN A 192 -31.56 -2.86 13.16
C ASN A 192 -31.82 -3.40 14.58
N ALA A 193 -32.38 -4.61 14.68
CA ALA A 193 -32.68 -5.26 15.96
C ALA A 193 -31.44 -5.52 16.83
N ALA A 194 -30.24 -5.58 16.23
CA ALA A 194 -28.97 -5.73 16.94
C ALA A 194 -28.35 -4.37 17.33
N GLY A 195 -29.07 -3.25 17.16
CA GLY A 195 -28.60 -1.91 17.49
C GLY A 195 -27.60 -1.31 16.49
N GLN A 196 -27.38 -1.95 15.33
CA GLN A 196 -26.42 -1.48 14.33
C GLN A 196 -27.09 -0.55 13.32
N PRO A 197 -26.31 0.39 12.70
CA PRO A 197 -26.84 1.25 11.65
C PRO A 197 -27.41 0.42 10.48
N SER A 198 -28.67 0.63 10.15
CA SER A 198 -29.38 -0.10 9.07
C SER A 198 -29.46 0.68 7.76
N ALA A 199 -29.18 1.99 7.78
CA ALA A 199 -29.20 2.86 6.62
C ALA A 199 -28.26 4.05 6.82
N SER A 200 -27.89 4.70 5.70
CA SER A 200 -27.14 5.97 5.73
C SER A 200 -27.94 7.04 6.50
N HIS A 201 -27.25 7.82 7.31
CA HIS A 201 -27.88 8.94 8.00
C HIS A 201 -28.35 10.01 6.99
N PRO A 202 -29.57 10.56 7.11
CA PRO A 202 -30.15 11.48 6.11
C PRO A 202 -29.31 12.76 5.85
N LEU A 203 -28.57 13.20 6.83
CA LEU A 203 -27.68 14.38 6.73
C LEU A 203 -26.25 14.05 6.37
N PHE A 204 -25.95 12.80 6.03
CA PHE A 204 -24.63 12.44 5.58
C PHE A 204 -24.19 13.26 4.34
N ARG A 205 -22.98 13.76 4.39
CA ARG A 205 -22.31 14.42 3.25
C ARG A 205 -20.93 13.80 3.10
N PRO A 206 -20.50 13.46 1.88
CA PRO A 206 -19.16 12.98 1.65
C PRO A 206 -18.10 13.98 2.12
N HIS A 207 -17.04 13.48 2.72
CA HIS A 207 -15.90 14.27 3.17
C HIS A 207 -14.60 13.70 2.64
N LEU A 208 -13.59 14.55 2.40
CA LEU A 208 -12.29 14.10 1.86
C LEU A 208 -11.54 13.15 2.80
N MET A 209 -11.83 13.21 4.11
CA MET A 209 -11.29 12.29 5.11
C MET A 209 -12.15 11.03 5.19
N GLN A 210 -11.84 10.05 4.37
CA GLN A 210 -12.62 8.81 4.25
C GLN A 210 -12.77 8.03 5.56
N GLY A 211 -11.78 8.07 6.45
CA GLY A 211 -11.81 7.36 7.73
C GLY A 211 -12.67 8.00 8.82
N TRP A 212 -13.12 9.25 8.62
CA TRP A 212 -13.90 10.03 9.61
C TRP A 212 -15.37 10.16 9.24
N SER A 213 -15.78 9.67 8.11
CA SER A 213 -17.12 9.88 7.57
C SER A 213 -17.77 8.55 7.18
N PRO A 214 -18.02 7.65 8.16
CA PRO A 214 -19.04 6.64 7.91
C PRO A 214 -20.36 7.38 7.65
N ASP A 215 -21.19 6.79 6.81
CA ASP A 215 -22.51 7.36 6.52
C ASP A 215 -23.52 7.11 7.64
N PHE A 216 -23.03 6.78 8.83
CA PHE A 216 -23.80 6.52 10.04
C PHE A 216 -23.05 6.99 11.31
N VAL A 217 -23.76 7.07 12.43
CA VAL A 217 -23.21 7.35 13.76
C VAL A 217 -22.96 6.02 14.48
N SER A 218 -21.72 5.82 14.98
CA SER A 218 -21.36 4.62 15.75
C SER A 218 -21.87 4.70 17.20
N SER A 219 -22.12 3.54 17.83
CA SER A 219 -22.53 3.48 19.24
C SER A 219 -21.46 4.00 20.19
N LEU A 220 -20.18 3.76 19.89
CA LEU A 220 -19.07 4.31 20.69
C LEU A 220 -19.02 5.84 20.65
N THR A 221 -19.36 6.46 19.52
CA THR A 221 -19.45 7.92 19.41
C THR A 221 -20.62 8.48 20.24
N GLU A 222 -21.81 7.86 20.13
CA GLU A 222 -22.97 8.26 20.93
C GLU A 222 -22.67 8.17 22.44
N LYS A 223 -22.04 7.07 22.86
CA LYS A 223 -21.64 6.87 24.26
C LYS A 223 -20.68 7.95 24.75
N ALA A 224 -19.62 8.25 23.99
CA ALA A 224 -18.64 9.27 24.37
C ALA A 224 -19.28 10.66 24.57
N LEU A 225 -20.26 11.01 23.74
CA LEU A 225 -20.98 12.27 23.87
C LEU A 225 -21.96 12.26 25.04
N ALA A 226 -22.68 11.15 25.25
CA ALA A 226 -23.61 11.00 26.38
C ALA A 226 -22.89 11.04 27.75
N GLU A 227 -21.65 10.57 27.80
CA GLU A 227 -20.80 10.60 29.00
C GLU A 227 -20.03 11.90 29.16
N ASN A 228 -20.26 12.92 28.31
CA ASN A 228 -19.57 14.21 28.31
C ASN A 228 -18.04 14.09 28.26
N LEU A 229 -17.51 13.13 27.48
CA LEU A 229 -16.07 12.96 27.30
C LEU A 229 -15.47 13.88 26.22
N VAL A 230 -16.29 14.71 25.58
CA VAL A 230 -15.89 15.66 24.55
C VAL A 230 -16.22 17.07 25.01
N ASP A 231 -15.19 17.88 25.27
CA ASP A 231 -15.36 19.27 25.72
C ASP A 231 -15.73 20.20 24.56
N GLU A 232 -15.15 19.96 23.36
CA GLU A 232 -15.35 20.84 22.20
C GLU A 232 -15.25 20.03 20.89
N ILE A 233 -16.09 20.37 19.92
CA ILE A 233 -16.01 19.86 18.53
C ILE A 233 -15.51 20.99 17.64
N VAL A 234 -14.31 20.81 17.08
CA VAL A 234 -13.69 21.77 16.15
C VAL A 234 -13.92 21.29 14.72
N PRO A 235 -14.72 22.00 13.91
CA PRO A 235 -14.93 21.64 12.51
C PRO A 235 -13.68 21.95 11.68
N VAL A 236 -13.31 21.03 10.76
CA VAL A 236 -12.15 21.19 9.89
C VAL A 236 -12.55 20.93 8.44
N ASN A 237 -12.18 21.85 7.55
CA ASN A 237 -12.38 21.65 6.10
C ASN A 237 -11.38 20.64 5.55
N GLY A 238 -11.79 19.87 4.52
CA GLY A 238 -10.91 18.91 3.87
C GLY A 238 -9.68 19.53 3.19
N SER A 239 -9.81 20.75 2.64
CA SER A 239 -8.69 21.53 2.10
C SER A 239 -7.66 21.89 3.15
N ASP A 240 -8.11 22.33 4.34
CA ASP A 240 -7.22 22.64 5.45
C ASP A 240 -6.51 21.39 5.98
N ALA A 241 -7.22 20.27 6.04
CA ALA A 241 -6.63 18.99 6.43
C ALA A 241 -5.49 18.58 5.48
N MET A 242 -5.70 18.65 4.16
CA MET A 242 -4.67 18.32 3.17
C MET A 242 -3.48 19.28 3.23
N ARG A 243 -3.76 20.58 3.35
CA ARG A 243 -2.72 21.60 3.49
C ARG A 243 -1.87 21.36 4.74
N MET A 244 -2.49 21.11 5.89
CA MET A 244 -1.77 20.83 7.14
C MET A 244 -0.93 19.56 7.07
N ALA A 245 -1.41 18.50 6.42
CA ALA A 245 -0.62 17.28 6.21
C ALA A 245 0.63 17.55 5.36
N ARG A 246 0.52 18.36 4.30
CA ARG A 246 1.65 18.76 3.45
C ARG A 246 2.63 19.69 4.18
N GLU A 247 2.12 20.68 4.93
CA GLU A 247 2.95 21.57 5.71
C GLU A 247 3.70 20.82 6.82
N LEU A 248 3.06 19.87 7.48
CA LEU A 248 3.71 19.02 8.49
C LEU A 248 4.87 18.23 7.90
N ALA A 249 4.71 17.68 6.69
CA ALA A 249 5.77 16.97 5.99
C ALA A 249 6.93 17.90 5.59
N THR A 250 6.63 19.09 5.05
CA THR A 250 7.66 20.01 4.54
C THR A 250 8.33 20.85 5.61
N GLN A 251 7.63 21.16 6.71
CA GLN A 251 8.17 22.00 7.77
C GLN A 251 8.74 21.22 8.95
N GLU A 252 8.14 20.08 9.30
CA GLU A 252 8.56 19.29 10.48
C GLU A 252 9.11 17.90 10.09
N GLY A 253 9.05 17.52 8.80
CA GLY A 253 9.53 16.23 8.33
C GLY A 253 8.63 15.03 8.74
N ILE A 254 7.40 15.29 9.16
CA ILE A 254 6.46 14.27 9.65
C ILE A 254 5.45 13.94 8.55
N PHE A 255 5.57 12.75 7.96
CA PHE A 255 4.78 12.31 6.81
C PHE A 255 3.53 11.53 7.24
N VAL A 256 2.35 12.11 6.99
CA VAL A 256 1.08 11.63 7.54
C VAL A 256 -0.07 11.67 6.53
N GLY A 257 -1.17 10.94 6.86
CA GLY A 257 -2.40 10.94 6.06
C GLY A 257 -3.29 12.17 6.31
N THR A 258 -4.38 12.26 5.55
CA THR A 258 -5.33 13.39 5.58
C THR A 258 -5.98 13.61 6.95
N SER A 259 -6.31 12.54 7.66
CA SER A 259 -6.91 12.63 8.99
C SER A 259 -5.95 13.23 10.03
N SER A 260 -4.64 12.97 9.88
CA SER A 260 -3.61 13.60 10.71
C SER A 260 -3.51 15.10 10.45
N GLY A 261 -3.61 15.52 9.19
CA GLY A 261 -3.66 16.94 8.85
C GLY A 261 -4.89 17.64 9.44
N ALA A 262 -6.03 16.95 9.48
CA ALA A 262 -7.24 17.48 10.09
C ALA A 262 -7.12 17.63 11.62
N THR A 263 -6.60 16.62 12.31
CA THR A 263 -6.34 16.73 13.76
C THR A 263 -5.34 17.84 14.06
N LEU A 264 -4.31 17.99 13.23
CA LEU A 264 -3.35 19.08 13.38
C LEU A 264 -3.98 20.46 13.18
N ALA A 265 -4.85 20.62 12.15
CA ALA A 265 -5.56 21.89 11.94
C ALA A 265 -6.36 22.31 13.18
N ALA A 266 -7.12 21.36 13.75
CA ALA A 266 -7.86 21.57 14.99
C ALA A 266 -6.93 21.85 16.18
N ALA A 267 -5.84 21.10 16.32
CA ALA A 267 -4.89 21.30 17.42
C ALA A 267 -4.21 22.67 17.37
N LEU A 268 -3.85 23.16 16.18
CA LEU A 268 -3.29 24.50 16.02
C LEU A 268 -4.32 25.60 16.30
N GLU A 269 -5.60 25.38 15.99
CA GLU A 269 -6.67 26.31 16.37
C GLU A 269 -6.83 26.37 17.88
N VAL A 270 -6.88 25.23 18.56
CA VAL A 270 -6.90 25.16 20.03
C VAL A 270 -5.65 25.83 20.63
N ALA A 271 -4.47 25.57 20.04
CA ALA A 271 -3.21 26.15 20.50
C ALA A 271 -3.17 27.68 20.40
N ARG A 272 -3.77 28.29 19.36
CA ARG A 272 -3.84 29.76 19.23
C ARG A 272 -4.67 30.43 20.32
N ARG A 273 -5.61 29.69 20.92
CA ARG A 273 -6.50 30.16 22.01
C ARG A 273 -5.98 29.82 23.41
N ALA A 274 -4.99 28.94 23.49
CA ALA A 274 -4.47 28.43 24.74
C ALA A 274 -3.56 29.47 25.44
N PRO A 275 -3.54 29.49 26.76
CA PRO A 275 -2.61 30.32 27.52
C PRO A 275 -1.13 29.98 27.21
N PRO A 276 -0.22 30.97 27.32
CA PRO A 276 1.21 30.69 27.21
C PRO A 276 1.66 29.57 28.19
N GLY A 277 2.58 28.71 27.74
CA GLY A 277 3.04 27.53 28.48
C GLY A 277 2.13 26.34 28.41
N SER A 278 1.01 26.40 27.66
CA SER A 278 0.11 25.26 27.49
C SER A 278 0.74 24.13 26.69
N HIS A 279 0.44 22.87 27.05
CA HIS A 279 0.78 21.67 26.32
C HIS A 279 -0.46 21.11 25.63
N ILE A 280 -0.44 21.04 24.31
CA ILE A 280 -1.50 20.47 23.46
C ILE A 280 -0.98 19.18 22.87
N VAL A 281 -1.72 18.10 23.01
CA VAL A 281 -1.41 16.80 22.39
C VAL A 281 -2.34 16.58 21.21
N CYS A 282 -1.76 16.29 20.05
CA CYS A 282 -2.47 16.03 18.81
C CYS A 282 -2.21 14.59 18.34
N MET A 283 -3.27 13.84 18.05
CA MET A 283 -3.16 12.49 17.51
C MET A 283 -2.93 12.53 16.00
N LEU A 284 -1.89 11.83 15.51
CA LEU A 284 -1.62 11.60 14.09
C LEU A 284 -1.86 10.13 13.75
N PRO A 285 -3.05 9.77 13.22
CA PRO A 285 -3.50 8.38 13.15
C PRO A 285 -2.73 7.46 12.22
N ASP A 286 -2.15 7.96 11.12
CA ASP A 286 -1.53 7.09 10.10
C ASP A 286 -0.50 7.79 9.20
N THR A 287 0.17 6.98 8.36
CA THR A 287 1.15 7.42 7.36
C THR A 287 0.49 7.98 6.09
N GLY A 288 1.21 8.88 5.39
CA GLY A 288 0.80 9.47 4.10
C GLY A 288 0.87 8.54 2.90
N GLU A 289 1.68 7.48 2.93
CA GLU A 289 1.90 6.58 1.78
C GLU A 289 0.62 5.94 1.22
N ARG A 290 -0.40 5.77 2.06
CA ARG A 290 -1.69 5.17 1.67
C ARG A 290 -2.57 6.09 0.85
N TYR A 291 -2.15 7.33 0.64
CA TYR A 291 -2.92 8.39 0.01
C TYR A 291 -2.32 8.89 -1.30
N LEU A 292 -1.28 8.20 -1.85
CA LEU A 292 -0.55 8.58 -3.07
C LEU A 292 -1.46 8.80 -4.29
N SER A 293 -2.57 8.05 -4.38
CA SER A 293 -3.56 8.19 -5.47
C SER A 293 -4.77 9.06 -5.10
N THR A 294 -4.66 9.91 -4.07
CA THR A 294 -5.74 10.77 -3.58
C THR A 294 -5.40 12.25 -3.74
N PRO A 295 -6.36 13.16 -3.59
CA PRO A 295 -6.12 14.61 -3.66
C PRO A 295 -5.06 15.16 -2.71
N LEU A 296 -4.63 14.39 -1.70
CA LEU A 296 -3.49 14.78 -0.84
C LEU A 296 -2.22 15.03 -1.66
N PHE A 297 -2.04 14.32 -2.78
CA PHE A 297 -0.87 14.41 -3.65
C PHE A 297 -1.13 15.17 -4.95
N ASP A 298 -2.33 15.76 -5.13
CA ASP A 298 -2.61 16.59 -6.29
C ASP A 298 -1.64 17.77 -6.36
N GLY A 299 -1.10 18.03 -7.56
CA GLY A 299 -0.12 19.08 -7.80
C GLY A 299 1.32 18.73 -7.38
N ILE A 300 1.59 17.46 -7.01
CA ILE A 300 2.95 16.93 -6.87
C ILE A 300 3.25 16.14 -8.13
N ASP A 301 4.07 16.73 -9.00
CA ASP A 301 4.40 16.15 -10.29
C ASP A 301 5.33 14.94 -10.14
N VAL A 302 5.21 14.00 -11.08
CA VAL A 302 6.10 12.84 -11.19
C VAL A 302 7.35 13.18 -12.02
N ASP A 303 7.19 14.10 -12.96
CA ASP A 303 8.25 14.60 -13.83
C ASP A 303 8.95 15.80 -13.20
N MET A 304 10.18 16.08 -13.63
CA MET A 304 10.93 17.25 -13.17
C MET A 304 10.19 18.54 -13.52
N ASN A 305 10.06 19.44 -12.54
CA ASN A 305 9.61 20.81 -12.77
C ASN A 305 10.71 21.67 -13.39
N ASP A 306 10.38 22.91 -13.77
CA ASP A 306 11.33 23.81 -14.44
C ASP A 306 12.60 24.08 -13.63
N ALA A 307 12.49 24.22 -12.31
CA ALA A 307 13.64 24.46 -11.43
C ALA A 307 14.55 23.21 -11.34
N GLU A 308 13.96 22.01 -11.29
CA GLU A 308 14.71 20.75 -11.32
C GLU A 308 15.36 20.52 -12.68
N LEU A 309 14.70 20.90 -13.78
CA LEU A 309 15.28 20.87 -15.12
C LEU A 309 16.45 21.83 -15.24
N GLU A 310 16.34 23.05 -14.71
CA GLU A 310 17.43 24.03 -14.67
C GLU A 310 18.62 23.49 -13.87
N LEU A 311 18.34 22.91 -12.69
CA LEU A 311 19.36 22.27 -11.88
C LEU A 311 20.04 21.10 -12.61
N SER A 312 19.26 20.25 -13.29
CA SER A 312 19.78 19.15 -14.12
C SER A 312 20.69 19.64 -15.23
N ARG A 313 20.37 20.81 -15.82
CA ARG A 313 21.14 21.44 -16.92
C ARG A 313 22.38 22.17 -16.44
N SER A 314 22.53 22.42 -15.15
CA SER A 314 23.67 23.14 -14.58
C SER A 314 24.99 22.38 -14.69
N THR A 315 24.95 21.07 -14.97
CA THR A 315 26.11 20.23 -15.22
C THR A 315 26.01 19.54 -16.59
N PRO A 316 27.16 19.29 -17.30
CA PRO A 316 27.13 18.75 -18.64
C PRO A 316 26.82 17.25 -18.73
N GLY A 317 27.11 16.46 -17.66
CA GLY A 317 26.97 15.00 -17.68
C GLY A 317 25.63 14.51 -17.17
N TYR A 318 25.24 13.32 -17.61
CA TYR A 318 24.07 12.56 -17.11
C TYR A 318 22.74 13.31 -17.17
N ARG A 319 22.61 14.19 -18.14
CA ARG A 319 21.40 14.99 -18.34
C ARG A 319 20.26 14.14 -18.88
N PHE A 320 19.09 14.31 -18.31
CA PHE A 320 17.89 13.58 -18.71
C PHE A 320 17.36 13.98 -20.11
N ASP A 321 17.58 15.23 -20.53
CA ASP A 321 17.12 15.83 -21.78
C ASP A 321 18.17 15.84 -22.90
N ALA A 322 19.35 15.28 -22.65
CA ALA A 322 20.41 15.15 -23.63
C ALA A 322 20.70 13.68 -23.96
N PRO A 323 21.03 13.35 -25.21
CA PRO A 323 21.52 12.00 -25.49
C PRO A 323 22.74 11.71 -24.60
N PRO A 324 22.93 10.46 -24.17
CA PRO A 324 24.12 10.10 -23.42
C PRO A 324 25.36 10.57 -24.21
N PRO A 325 26.38 11.15 -23.55
CA PRO A 325 27.60 11.55 -24.25
C PRO A 325 28.06 10.37 -25.09
N ALA A 326 28.35 10.62 -26.37
CA ALA A 326 28.87 9.62 -27.26
C ALA A 326 29.96 8.87 -26.45
N ALA A 327 29.79 7.57 -26.27
CA ALA A 327 30.71 6.78 -25.50
C ALA A 327 32.10 7.17 -25.96
N GLN A 328 32.89 7.80 -25.08
CA GLN A 328 34.30 8.01 -25.38
C GLN A 328 34.79 6.65 -25.83
N PRO A 329 35.44 6.53 -26.97
CA PRO A 329 35.95 5.26 -27.38
C PRO A 329 36.76 4.76 -26.18
N VAL A 330 36.19 3.85 -25.43
CA VAL A 330 36.92 3.06 -24.45
C VAL A 330 38.07 2.54 -25.29
N ALA A 331 39.31 2.95 -24.98
CA ALA A 331 40.48 2.55 -25.70
C ALA A 331 40.26 1.09 -26.01
N ILE A 332 40.12 0.77 -27.31
CA ILE A 332 39.77 -0.57 -27.74
C ILE A 332 40.84 -1.45 -27.12
N ARG A 333 40.55 -2.08 -25.98
CA ARG A 333 41.27 -3.28 -25.63
C ARG A 333 41.17 -4.12 -26.87
N GLN A 334 42.31 -4.35 -27.49
CA GLN A 334 42.38 -5.28 -28.61
C GLN A 334 41.51 -6.46 -28.24
N PRO A 335 40.61 -6.91 -29.12
CA PRO A 335 39.75 -8.02 -28.78
C PRO A 335 40.67 -9.13 -28.29
N GLU A 336 40.54 -9.44 -26.99
CA GLU A 336 41.16 -10.68 -26.51
C GLU A 336 40.63 -11.77 -27.44
N PRO A 337 41.49 -12.65 -27.90
CA PRO A 337 41.08 -13.73 -28.79
C PRO A 337 39.86 -14.36 -28.14
N ALA A 338 38.76 -14.51 -28.91
CA ALA A 338 37.47 -14.97 -28.43
C ALA A 338 37.73 -16.15 -27.51
N ALA A 339 37.53 -15.95 -26.20
CA ALA A 339 37.73 -17.02 -25.24
C ALA A 339 36.83 -18.16 -25.67
N ALA A 340 37.37 -19.37 -25.79
CA ALA A 340 36.59 -20.54 -26.16
C ALA A 340 35.38 -20.62 -25.25
N LEU A 341 34.19 -20.81 -25.80
CA LEU A 341 32.98 -20.96 -25.03
C LEU A 341 33.12 -22.09 -24.02
N ASP A 342 32.59 -21.88 -22.83
CA ASP A 342 32.60 -22.95 -21.82
C ASP A 342 31.68 -24.10 -22.23
N ASP A 343 32.24 -25.28 -22.39
CA ASP A 343 31.49 -26.45 -22.89
C ASP A 343 30.33 -26.86 -21.98
N VAL A 344 30.44 -26.59 -20.66
CA VAL A 344 29.38 -26.87 -19.70
C VAL A 344 28.22 -25.89 -19.93
N ALA A 345 28.52 -24.61 -20.17
CA ALA A 345 27.50 -23.61 -20.47
C ALA A 345 26.85 -23.88 -21.85
N VAL A 346 27.61 -24.30 -22.84
CA VAL A 346 27.08 -24.69 -24.16
C VAL A 346 26.09 -25.83 -24.01
N THR A 347 26.50 -26.90 -23.33
CA THR A 347 25.69 -28.09 -23.09
C THR A 347 24.42 -27.74 -22.34
N PHE A 348 24.54 -26.91 -21.28
CA PHE A 348 23.41 -26.46 -20.48
C PHE A 348 22.37 -25.72 -21.33
N VAL A 349 22.79 -24.76 -22.15
CA VAL A 349 21.87 -23.99 -23.02
C VAL A 349 21.16 -24.90 -24.00
N ASP A 350 21.88 -25.86 -24.60
CA ASP A 350 21.30 -26.83 -25.55
C ASP A 350 20.26 -27.73 -24.89
N GLU A 351 20.58 -28.26 -23.72
CA GLU A 351 19.68 -29.13 -22.98
C GLU A 351 18.41 -28.40 -22.56
N VAL A 352 18.52 -27.19 -22.00
CA VAL A 352 17.37 -26.43 -21.53
C VAL A 352 16.47 -26.02 -22.71
N VAL A 353 17.04 -25.53 -23.82
CA VAL A 353 16.26 -25.13 -25.00
C VAL A 353 15.56 -26.35 -25.63
N ARG A 354 16.16 -27.53 -25.61
CA ARG A 354 15.56 -28.76 -26.14
C ARG A 354 14.50 -29.35 -25.20
N ALA A 355 14.68 -29.22 -23.88
CA ALA A 355 13.82 -29.85 -22.89
C ALA A 355 12.47 -29.12 -22.68
N HIS A 356 12.37 -27.87 -23.07
CA HIS A 356 11.19 -27.07 -22.78
C HIS A 356 10.62 -26.38 -24.01
N GLY A 357 9.30 -26.40 -24.14
CA GLY A 357 8.59 -25.77 -25.26
C GLY A 357 8.76 -24.26 -25.32
N VAL A 358 8.88 -23.59 -24.17
CA VAL A 358 9.21 -22.15 -24.04
C VAL A 358 10.30 -21.98 -23.00
N VAL A 359 11.39 -21.32 -23.37
CA VAL A 359 12.50 -20.97 -22.47
C VAL A 359 12.75 -19.47 -22.53
N MET A 360 12.93 -18.88 -21.36
CA MET A 360 13.36 -17.50 -21.24
C MET A 360 14.62 -17.40 -20.38
N PHE A 361 15.74 -17.04 -21.00
CA PHE A 361 16.93 -16.61 -20.28
C PHE A 361 16.72 -15.19 -19.83
N ALA A 362 16.77 -14.96 -18.52
CA ALA A 362 16.31 -13.74 -17.87
C ALA A 362 17.28 -13.27 -16.80
N LEU A 363 17.01 -12.09 -16.25
CA LEU A 363 17.57 -11.59 -14.99
C LEU A 363 16.41 -11.39 -13.99
N GLU A 364 16.67 -11.63 -12.69
CA GLU A 364 15.66 -11.49 -11.64
C GLU A 364 15.15 -10.04 -11.55
N TRP A 365 16.04 -9.06 -11.69
CA TRP A 365 15.76 -7.62 -11.53
C TRP A 365 15.63 -6.85 -12.85
N CYS A 366 15.30 -7.53 -13.92
CA CYS A 366 15.14 -6.91 -15.24
C CYS A 366 13.67 -6.60 -15.52
N GLU A 367 13.33 -5.31 -15.66
CA GLU A 367 11.97 -4.86 -15.96
C GLU A 367 11.42 -5.39 -17.29
N PHE A 368 12.27 -5.53 -18.31
CA PHE A 368 11.91 -6.15 -19.59
C PHE A 368 11.60 -7.63 -19.42
N CYS A 369 12.35 -8.32 -18.55
CA CYS A 369 12.04 -9.71 -18.21
C CYS A 369 10.70 -9.81 -17.51
N TRP A 370 10.38 -8.87 -16.60
CA TRP A 370 9.07 -8.82 -15.95
C TRP A 370 7.95 -8.52 -16.93
N ALA A 371 8.17 -7.67 -17.93
CA ALA A 371 7.18 -7.38 -18.97
C ALA A 371 6.88 -8.63 -19.82
N ALA A 372 7.91 -9.38 -20.20
CA ALA A 372 7.75 -10.66 -20.90
C ALA A 372 7.01 -11.70 -20.05
N ARG A 373 7.35 -11.82 -18.73
CA ARG A 373 6.63 -12.69 -17.78
C ARG A 373 5.15 -12.35 -17.67
N LYS A 374 4.81 -11.05 -17.61
CA LYS A 374 3.42 -10.58 -17.58
C LYS A 374 2.68 -10.96 -18.86
N LEU A 375 3.34 -10.89 -20.01
CA LEU A 375 2.74 -11.30 -21.27
C LEU A 375 2.44 -12.80 -21.27
N PHE A 376 3.39 -13.65 -20.90
CA PHE A 376 3.17 -15.10 -20.80
C PHE A 376 2.03 -15.45 -19.84
N ALA A 377 1.96 -14.78 -18.68
CA ALA A 377 0.86 -14.97 -17.74
C ALA A 377 -0.51 -14.56 -18.32
N LYS A 378 -0.56 -13.48 -19.13
CA LYS A 378 -1.82 -13.04 -19.78
C LYS A 378 -2.27 -13.96 -20.92
N LEU A 379 -1.33 -14.65 -21.53
CA LEU A 379 -1.59 -15.63 -22.61
C LEU A 379 -1.73 -17.05 -22.07
N ASP A 380 -1.65 -17.25 -20.76
CA ASP A 380 -1.64 -18.57 -20.10
C ASP A 380 -0.56 -19.51 -20.68
N VAL A 381 0.63 -18.97 -20.94
CA VAL A 381 1.77 -19.72 -21.50
C VAL A 381 2.67 -20.19 -20.37
N ALA A 382 2.81 -21.52 -20.24
CA ALA A 382 3.83 -22.10 -19.37
C ALA A 382 5.21 -21.97 -20.01
N TYR A 383 6.20 -21.52 -19.24
CA TYR A 383 7.58 -21.34 -19.70
C TYR A 383 8.59 -21.72 -18.62
N HIS A 384 9.80 -22.09 -19.05
CA HIS A 384 10.95 -22.31 -18.16
C HIS A 384 11.81 -21.05 -18.10
N SER A 385 11.99 -20.49 -16.89
CA SER A 385 12.85 -19.30 -16.67
C SER A 385 14.23 -19.73 -16.20
N VAL A 386 15.26 -19.22 -16.87
CA VAL A 386 16.66 -19.35 -16.48
C VAL A 386 17.15 -17.95 -16.07
N ASP A 387 17.07 -17.66 -14.77
CA ASP A 387 17.51 -16.37 -14.20
C ASP A 387 19.02 -16.41 -13.96
N ILE A 388 19.79 -15.99 -14.97
CA ILE A 388 21.25 -16.18 -15.04
C ILE A 388 22.03 -15.37 -13.99
N ASP A 389 21.42 -14.38 -13.34
CA ASP A 389 21.96 -13.62 -12.21
C ASP A 389 21.60 -14.21 -10.84
N SER A 390 20.78 -15.26 -10.82
CA SER A 390 20.38 -15.91 -9.57
C SER A 390 21.53 -16.63 -8.88
N VAL A 391 21.39 -16.86 -7.58
CA VAL A 391 22.38 -17.56 -6.74
C VAL A 391 22.78 -18.91 -7.33
N ARG A 392 21.88 -19.58 -8.04
CA ARG A 392 22.10 -20.87 -8.70
C ARG A 392 23.25 -20.82 -9.72
N PHE A 393 23.40 -19.70 -10.43
CA PHE A 393 24.38 -19.55 -11.52
C PHE A 393 25.62 -18.74 -11.15
N GLN A 394 25.77 -18.36 -9.87
CA GLN A 394 26.98 -17.68 -9.35
C GLN A 394 28.19 -18.60 -9.27
N PRO A 395 28.08 -19.90 -8.84
CA PRO A 395 29.27 -20.77 -8.78
C PRO A 395 29.94 -20.91 -10.14
N GLY A 396 31.26 -20.70 -10.17
CA GLY A 396 32.06 -20.77 -11.39
C GLY A 396 31.72 -19.74 -12.46
N ASP A 397 31.01 -18.67 -12.07
CA ASP A 397 30.52 -17.60 -12.97
C ASP A 397 29.68 -18.13 -14.14
N MET A 398 28.87 -19.13 -13.85
CA MET A 398 28.06 -19.82 -14.84
C MET A 398 27.07 -18.90 -15.57
N GLY A 399 26.54 -17.89 -14.89
CA GLY A 399 25.63 -16.90 -15.49
C GLY A 399 26.29 -16.11 -16.62
N SER A 400 27.50 -15.61 -16.43
CA SER A 400 28.27 -14.91 -17.46
C SER A 400 28.65 -15.84 -18.62
N LYS A 401 28.98 -17.10 -18.36
CA LYS A 401 29.26 -18.11 -19.38
C LYS A 401 28.06 -18.43 -20.25
N ILE A 402 26.86 -18.62 -19.62
CA ILE A 402 25.59 -18.78 -20.36
C ILE A 402 25.34 -17.55 -21.23
N ARG A 403 25.52 -16.33 -20.69
CA ARG A 403 25.33 -15.10 -21.46
C ARG A 403 26.28 -14.99 -22.66
N ALA A 404 27.52 -15.44 -22.53
CA ALA A 404 28.48 -15.50 -23.63
C ALA A 404 28.01 -16.47 -24.74
N VAL A 405 27.52 -17.65 -24.37
CA VAL A 405 26.93 -18.63 -25.32
C VAL A 405 25.74 -18.05 -26.06
N LEU A 406 24.81 -17.40 -25.34
CA LEU A 406 23.64 -16.77 -25.93
C LEU A 406 24.03 -15.66 -26.92
N LYS A 407 24.97 -14.79 -26.52
CA LYS A 407 25.48 -13.72 -27.39
C LYS A 407 26.10 -14.27 -28.67
N GLU A 408 26.93 -15.29 -28.58
CA GLU A 408 27.57 -15.92 -29.76
C GLU A 408 26.53 -16.53 -30.72
N ARG A 409 25.52 -17.19 -30.19
CA ARG A 409 24.46 -17.83 -31.00
C ARG A 409 23.49 -16.87 -31.65
N THR A 410 23.17 -15.81 -31.00
CA THR A 410 22.07 -14.90 -31.38
C THR A 410 22.57 -13.55 -31.93
N GLY A 411 23.83 -13.22 -31.69
CA GLY A 411 24.39 -11.89 -31.97
C GLY A 411 23.91 -10.80 -31.00
N ALA A 412 22.97 -11.11 -30.10
CA ALA A 412 22.36 -10.15 -29.18
C ALA A 412 22.96 -10.27 -27.77
N PRO A 413 23.54 -9.17 -27.21
CA PRO A 413 24.12 -9.17 -25.86
C PRO A 413 23.08 -8.93 -24.76
N THR A 414 21.84 -8.63 -25.13
CA THR A 414 20.77 -8.19 -24.24
C THR A 414 19.99 -9.37 -23.65
N ILE A 415 19.36 -9.16 -22.48
CA ILE A 415 18.47 -10.09 -21.80
C ILE A 415 17.12 -9.35 -21.61
N PRO A 416 15.95 -10.00 -21.77
CA PRO A 416 15.77 -11.46 -21.91
C PRO A 416 16.11 -11.96 -23.30
N GLN A 417 16.37 -13.29 -23.41
CA GLN A 417 16.38 -14.02 -24.67
C GLN A 417 15.39 -15.19 -24.59
N ILE A 418 14.52 -15.28 -25.59
CA ILE A 418 13.34 -16.13 -25.56
C ILE A 418 13.40 -17.13 -26.70
N TYR A 419 13.16 -18.42 -26.37
CA TYR A 419 13.07 -19.50 -27.30
C TYR A 419 11.71 -20.19 -27.20
N ILE A 420 11.13 -20.54 -28.37
CA ILE A 420 9.85 -21.24 -28.46
C ILE A 420 10.03 -22.41 -29.43
N GLY A 421 9.83 -23.65 -28.97
CA GLY A 421 10.07 -24.83 -29.78
C GLY A 421 11.50 -24.91 -30.31
N GLY A 422 12.49 -24.42 -29.60
CA GLY A 422 13.89 -24.35 -30.01
C GLY A 422 14.22 -23.16 -30.93
N VAL A 423 13.23 -22.40 -31.38
CA VAL A 423 13.42 -21.21 -32.24
C VAL A 423 13.67 -19.97 -31.38
N HIS A 424 14.74 -19.24 -31.63
CA HIS A 424 15.02 -17.99 -31.01
C HIS A 424 14.04 -16.90 -31.50
N VAL A 425 13.26 -16.31 -30.57
CA VAL A 425 12.29 -15.26 -30.87
C VAL A 425 12.94 -13.88 -30.78
N GLY A 426 13.88 -13.69 -29.87
CA GLY A 426 14.53 -12.42 -29.56
C GLY A 426 14.35 -12.00 -28.11
N GLY A 427 14.37 -10.69 -27.88
CA GLY A 427 14.15 -10.07 -26.57
C GLY A 427 12.68 -9.78 -26.26
N CYS A 428 12.45 -8.87 -25.31
CA CYS A 428 11.10 -8.50 -24.88
C CYS A 428 10.31 -7.80 -25.99
N THR A 429 10.92 -6.84 -26.70
CA THR A 429 10.27 -6.11 -27.80
C THR A 429 10.02 -7.02 -29.00
N ASP A 430 10.97 -7.91 -29.33
CA ASP A 430 10.78 -8.88 -30.39
C ASP A 430 9.62 -9.85 -30.10
N LEU A 431 9.44 -10.25 -28.84
CA LEU A 431 8.30 -11.04 -28.39
C LEU A 431 6.98 -10.28 -28.55
N PHE A 432 6.97 -8.98 -28.26
CA PHE A 432 5.81 -8.11 -28.38
C PHE A 432 5.41 -7.93 -29.85
N ASP A 433 6.39 -7.64 -30.70
CA ASP A 433 6.19 -7.51 -32.15
C ASP A 433 5.71 -8.82 -32.77
N ALA A 434 6.25 -9.96 -32.31
CA ALA A 434 5.80 -11.26 -32.73
C ALA A 434 4.33 -11.53 -32.36
N LEU A 435 3.85 -11.04 -31.19
CA LEU A 435 2.44 -11.13 -30.82
C LEU A 435 1.56 -10.26 -31.72
N GLN A 436 1.94 -9.00 -31.94
CA GLN A 436 1.17 -8.09 -32.78
C GLN A 436 1.07 -8.57 -34.22
N ALA A 437 2.16 -9.17 -34.73
CA ALA A 437 2.20 -9.77 -36.08
C ALA A 437 1.50 -11.15 -36.15
N GLY A 438 0.97 -11.68 -35.05
CA GLY A 438 0.37 -13.02 -35.00
C GLY A 438 1.38 -14.17 -35.03
N ARG A 439 2.67 -13.91 -35.22
CA ARG A 439 3.75 -14.90 -35.31
C ARG A 439 3.98 -15.66 -34.01
N LEU A 440 3.81 -14.98 -32.85
CA LEU A 440 3.99 -15.63 -31.54
C LEU A 440 3.05 -16.83 -31.37
N ARG A 441 1.78 -16.66 -31.72
CA ARG A 441 0.77 -17.74 -31.60
C ARG A 441 1.08 -18.92 -32.53
N GLN A 442 1.53 -18.60 -33.74
CA GLN A 442 1.97 -19.65 -34.68
C GLN A 442 3.15 -20.47 -34.15
N LEU A 443 4.13 -19.81 -33.50
CA LEU A 443 5.26 -20.49 -32.87
C LEU A 443 4.84 -21.38 -31.70
N LEU A 444 3.92 -20.89 -30.87
CA LEU A 444 3.36 -21.64 -29.73
C LEU A 444 2.58 -22.85 -30.20
N ASP A 445 1.75 -22.70 -31.24
CA ASP A 445 1.01 -23.81 -31.87
C ASP A 445 1.97 -24.87 -32.48
N ALA A 446 2.98 -24.42 -33.21
CA ALA A 446 3.97 -25.31 -33.83
C ALA A 446 4.82 -26.07 -32.78
N ALA A 447 5.07 -25.46 -31.64
CA ALA A 447 5.76 -26.07 -30.50
C ALA A 447 4.84 -26.91 -29.60
N GLY A 448 3.55 -27.00 -29.90
CA GLY A 448 2.56 -27.71 -29.08
C GLY A 448 2.34 -27.13 -27.70
N VAL A 449 2.60 -25.84 -27.54
CA VAL A 449 2.45 -25.12 -26.25
C VAL A 449 1.04 -24.58 -26.09
N ALA A 450 0.36 -25.03 -25.03
CA ALA A 450 -0.97 -24.52 -24.69
C ALA A 450 -0.92 -23.01 -24.38
N HIS A 451 -1.90 -22.27 -24.89
CA HIS A 451 -2.03 -20.83 -24.64
C HIS A 451 -3.45 -20.34 -24.87
N ASP A 452 -3.81 -19.22 -24.26
CA ASP A 452 -5.12 -18.57 -24.49
C ASP A 452 -5.14 -17.86 -25.85
N ARG A 453 -5.84 -18.47 -26.81
CA ARG A 453 -6.03 -17.93 -28.16
C ARG A 453 -6.98 -16.73 -28.21
N SER A 454 -7.82 -16.55 -27.20
CA SER A 454 -8.82 -15.49 -27.12
C SER A 454 -8.30 -14.22 -26.46
N ALA A 455 -7.19 -14.29 -25.73
CA ALA A 455 -6.66 -13.16 -24.98
C ALA A 455 -6.29 -11.99 -25.91
N ALA A 456 -6.99 -10.87 -25.75
CA ALA A 456 -6.66 -9.59 -26.39
C ALA A 456 -5.74 -8.79 -25.47
N VAL A 457 -4.45 -8.74 -25.80
CA VAL A 457 -3.43 -8.06 -25.00
C VAL A 457 -2.73 -7.01 -25.88
N ASP A 458 -2.66 -5.76 -25.42
CA ASP A 458 -1.67 -4.82 -25.92
C ASP A 458 -0.34 -5.07 -25.18
N PRO A 459 0.65 -5.69 -25.83
CA PRO A 459 1.88 -6.10 -25.18
C PRO A 459 2.71 -4.89 -24.71
N TYR A 460 2.70 -3.78 -25.46
CA TYR A 460 3.48 -2.61 -25.11
C TYR A 460 2.97 -1.89 -23.86
N SER A 461 1.69 -2.05 -23.49
CA SER A 461 1.16 -1.58 -22.21
C SER A 461 1.81 -2.27 -20.98
N LEU A 462 2.56 -3.36 -21.18
CA LEU A 462 3.24 -4.12 -20.13
C LEU A 462 4.66 -3.62 -19.85
N LEU A 463 5.21 -2.75 -20.71
CA LEU A 463 6.51 -2.13 -20.50
C LEU A 463 6.52 -1.26 -19.24
N PRO A 464 7.70 -1.02 -18.66
CA PRO A 464 7.86 -0.06 -17.58
C PRO A 464 7.31 1.32 -17.95
N LYS A 465 6.64 1.99 -17.01
CA LYS A 465 5.97 3.27 -17.28
C LYS A 465 6.90 4.35 -17.81
N TRP A 466 8.17 4.34 -17.45
CA TRP A 466 9.18 5.30 -17.91
C TRP A 466 9.54 5.17 -19.40
N LEU A 467 9.15 4.05 -20.04
CA LEU A 467 9.30 3.86 -21.49
C LEU A 467 8.08 4.30 -22.30
N HIS A 468 6.94 4.57 -21.63
CA HIS A 468 5.78 5.09 -22.33
C HIS A 468 6.03 6.55 -22.76
N PRO A 469 5.59 6.96 -23.98
CA PRO A 469 5.70 8.36 -24.38
C PRO A 469 4.97 9.22 -23.36
N ARG A 470 5.65 10.23 -22.85
CA ARG A 470 5.05 11.21 -21.94
C ARG A 470 3.93 11.91 -22.68
N LYS A 471 2.79 12.07 -22.03
CA LYS A 471 1.77 12.98 -22.51
C LYS A 471 2.38 14.38 -22.40
N THR A 472 2.78 14.95 -23.54
CA THR A 472 3.05 16.38 -23.64
C THR A 472 1.75 17.08 -23.26
N ALA A 473 1.79 17.88 -22.20
CA ALA A 473 0.68 18.71 -21.75
C ALA A 473 0.27 19.71 -22.82
#